data_d586942d2ca705ea1080aafeb69e4a67
#
_entry.id   d586942d2ca705ea1080aafeb69e4a67
#
_cell.length_a   1.000
_cell.length_b   1.000
_cell.length_c   1.000
_cell.angle_alpha   90.00
_cell.angle_beta   90.00
_cell.angle_gamma   90.00
#
_symmetry.space_group_name_H-M   'P 1'
#
loop_
_entity.id
_entity.type
_entity.pdbx_description
1 polymer ?
#
loop_
_entity_poly.entity_id
_entity_poly.type
_entity_poly.pdbx_seq_one_letter_code
_entity_poly.pdbx_strand_id
1 'polypeptide(L)'
;PIDIWKIEKKDIINKENSTSNINASNNQNINTTLSVQSSSEIVINKEIESSTIKLAGLYDPAQNGLKIDMWSNSDGELIKSILNKNLNRNLSEFSKKILDIALLTNSYIPTNNITEEEFLEFKFNHLINKKDFELIKEFLINNSEVSNKNKLIKFYSEYFLSNSEVKKACEIFNISGAITDKYLNNFKIYCLILEDKKEQAQLLFDLSKELDEIDTFFENKFNILMGCLLYTSDAADD
;
A
#
# COMPACT_ATOMS: atom_id res chain seq x y z
N PRO A 1 -0.33 41.74 -7.54
CA PRO A 1 -0.81 40.40 -7.47
C PRO A 1 -0.48 39.68 -8.76
N ILE A 2 0.41 38.69 -8.66
CA ILE A 2 0.85 37.88 -9.81
C ILE A 2 -0.17 36.77 -9.97
N ASP A 3 -0.81 36.71 -11.15
CA ASP A 3 -1.77 35.65 -11.50
C ASP A 3 -1.01 34.39 -11.89
N ILE A 4 -0.96 33.42 -10.99
CA ILE A 4 -0.22 32.15 -11.16
C ILE A 4 -0.91 31.15 -12.14
N TRP A 5 -2.06 31.51 -12.73
CA TRP A 5 -2.82 30.64 -13.62
C TRP A 5 -2.66 30.98 -15.11
N LYS A 6 -1.84 31.99 -15.48
CA LYS A 6 -1.52 32.27 -16.88
C LYS A 6 -0.32 31.45 -17.35
N ILE A 7 -0.60 30.32 -17.98
CA ILE A 7 0.40 29.55 -18.73
C ILE A 7 0.54 30.17 -20.11
N GLU A 8 1.64 30.89 -20.36
CA GLU A 8 2.00 31.36 -21.71
C GLU A 8 2.48 30.15 -22.55
N LYS A 9 1.77 29.92 -23.66
CA LYS A 9 2.21 28.98 -24.70
C LYS A 9 3.42 29.57 -25.43
N LYS A 10 4.59 28.96 -25.27
CA LYS A 10 5.75 29.22 -26.11
C LYS A 10 5.62 28.47 -27.43
N ASP A 11 5.57 29.25 -28.50
CA ASP A 11 5.64 28.80 -29.89
C ASP A 11 6.95 28.09 -30.17
N ILE A 12 6.89 26.87 -30.64
CA ILE A 12 8.05 26.14 -31.15
C ILE A 12 8.15 26.42 -32.63
N ILE A 13 9.17 27.21 -33.00
CA ILE A 13 9.55 27.53 -34.36
C ILE A 13 10.09 26.28 -35.03
N ASN A 14 9.41 25.87 -36.11
CA ASN A 14 9.93 24.89 -37.06
C ASN A 14 11.07 25.51 -37.87
N LYS A 15 12.19 24.82 -37.94
CA LYS A 15 13.24 25.06 -38.95
C LYS A 15 13.16 23.99 -40.01
N GLU A 16 12.71 24.41 -41.20
CA GLU A 16 12.86 23.66 -42.44
C GLU A 16 14.33 23.67 -42.91
N ASN A 17 14.73 22.59 -43.56
CA ASN A 17 15.70 22.57 -44.67
C ASN A 17 15.45 21.37 -45.53
N SER A 18 14.81 21.58 -46.62
CA SER A 18 15.12 21.54 -48.09
C SER A 18 16.22 20.58 -48.56
N THR A 19 15.85 19.73 -49.47
CA THR A 19 16.06 19.62 -50.98
C THR A 19 15.90 18.16 -51.34
N SER A 20 15.43 17.69 -52.48
CA SER A 20 15.24 18.13 -53.84
C SER A 20 14.40 17.13 -54.63
N ASN A 21 13.59 17.66 -55.55
CA ASN A 21 13.12 17.19 -56.87
C ASN A 21 13.27 15.71 -57.33
N ILE A 22 12.22 15.16 -57.93
CA ILE A 22 12.07 14.99 -59.41
C ILE A 22 10.65 14.44 -59.76
N ASN A 23 10.04 15.15 -60.76
CA ASN A 23 8.93 14.89 -61.70
C ASN A 23 8.45 13.44 -61.90
N ALA A 24 7.19 13.10 -62.19
CA ALA A 24 6.36 13.54 -63.31
C ALA A 24 4.98 12.83 -63.29
N SER A 25 3.94 13.56 -63.61
CA SER A 25 2.79 13.31 -64.52
C SER A 25 2.04 11.98 -64.46
N ASN A 26 0.73 11.98 -64.16
CA ASN A 26 -0.40 11.99 -65.11
C ASN A 26 -1.78 11.88 -64.43
N ASN A 27 -2.69 12.62 -65.04
CA ASN A 27 -4.13 12.70 -64.77
C ASN A 27 -4.87 11.36 -64.76
N GLN A 28 -5.87 11.23 -63.92
CA GLN A 28 -7.25 10.95 -64.38
C GLN A 28 -8.27 11.19 -63.26
N ASN A 29 -9.29 11.99 -63.56
CA ASN A 29 -10.51 12.22 -62.81
C ASN A 29 -11.33 10.94 -62.69
N ILE A 30 -11.75 10.59 -61.47
CA ILE A 30 -13.01 9.83 -61.28
C ILE A 30 -13.71 10.42 -60.05
N ASN A 31 -14.84 11.10 -60.27
CA ASN A 31 -15.79 11.42 -59.25
C ASN A 31 -16.45 10.15 -58.72
N THR A 32 -16.27 9.86 -57.47
CA THR A 32 -17.13 8.87 -56.79
C THR A 32 -17.47 9.44 -55.41
N THR A 33 -18.73 9.82 -55.26
CA THR A 33 -19.36 10.16 -54.00
C THR A 33 -19.34 8.94 -53.10
N LEU A 34 -18.54 8.95 -52.06
CA LEU A 34 -18.58 7.97 -50.98
C LEU A 34 -19.17 8.58 -49.74
N SER A 35 -20.37 8.09 -49.42
CA SER A 35 -21.02 8.31 -48.16
C SER A 35 -20.15 7.78 -47.01
N VAL A 36 -19.69 8.67 -46.15
CA VAL A 36 -18.97 8.32 -44.94
C VAL A 36 -20.00 7.86 -43.92
N GLN A 37 -20.14 6.57 -43.72
CA GLN A 37 -20.67 5.99 -42.50
C GLN A 37 -19.52 5.95 -41.47
N SER A 38 -19.55 6.90 -40.56
CA SER A 38 -18.66 6.86 -39.37
C SER A 38 -19.25 5.90 -38.37
N SER A 39 -18.81 4.66 -38.41
CA SER A 39 -18.84 3.77 -37.24
C SER A 39 -17.50 3.93 -36.51
N SER A 40 -17.45 4.88 -35.59
CA SER A 40 -16.37 4.91 -34.61
C SER A 40 -16.59 3.77 -33.62
N GLU A 41 -16.02 2.62 -33.91
CA GLU A 41 -15.73 1.64 -32.87
C GLU A 41 -14.78 2.30 -31.88
N ILE A 42 -15.31 2.65 -30.73
CA ILE A 42 -14.51 2.98 -29.57
C ILE A 42 -13.81 1.67 -29.17
N VAL A 43 -12.57 1.49 -29.63
CA VAL A 43 -11.68 0.50 -29.06
C VAL A 43 -11.40 0.96 -27.65
N ILE A 44 -12.14 0.42 -26.70
CA ILE A 44 -11.80 0.53 -25.30
C ILE A 44 -10.45 -0.21 -25.18
N ASN A 45 -9.38 0.56 -25.16
CA ASN A 45 -8.09 0.05 -24.71
C ASN A 45 -8.32 -0.49 -23.30
N LYS A 46 -8.47 -1.80 -23.17
CA LYS A 46 -8.28 -2.47 -21.91
C LYS A 46 -6.91 -2.04 -21.44
N GLU A 47 -6.86 -1.19 -20.42
CA GLU A 47 -5.61 -0.93 -19.72
C GLU A 47 -5.03 -2.31 -19.42
N ILE A 48 -3.87 -2.58 -19.97
CA ILE A 48 -3.08 -3.73 -19.56
C ILE A 48 -2.72 -3.34 -18.14
N GLU A 49 -3.44 -3.91 -17.16
CA GLU A 49 -2.97 -3.91 -15.79
C GLU A 49 -1.57 -4.50 -15.85
N SER A 50 -0.58 -3.61 -15.81
CA SER A 50 0.80 -4.04 -15.59
C SER A 50 0.77 -4.74 -14.24
N SER A 51 0.76 -6.07 -14.26
CA SER A 51 0.97 -6.84 -13.06
C SER A 51 2.35 -6.44 -12.55
N THR A 52 2.37 -5.45 -11.67
CA THR A 52 3.60 -5.05 -10.99
C THR A 52 4.05 -6.27 -10.22
N ILE A 53 5.16 -6.86 -10.66
CA ILE A 53 5.75 -8.01 -9.99
C ILE A 53 6.07 -7.55 -8.57
N LYS A 54 5.29 -8.05 -7.61
CA LYS A 54 5.41 -7.62 -6.22
C LYS A 54 6.49 -8.43 -5.52
N LEU A 55 7.37 -7.70 -4.87
CA LEU A 55 8.41 -8.24 -4.00
C LEU A 55 8.01 -8.02 -2.55
N ALA A 56 8.24 -8.99 -1.69
CA ALA A 56 8.02 -8.84 -0.26
C ALA A 56 9.03 -9.64 0.56
N GLY A 57 9.75 -8.96 1.44
CA GLY A 57 10.73 -9.58 2.32
C GLY A 57 11.67 -8.58 2.97
N LEU A 58 12.66 -9.09 3.67
CA LEU A 58 13.68 -8.31 4.39
C LEU A 58 15.08 -8.64 3.92
N TYR A 59 15.37 -9.94 3.79
CA TYR A 59 16.74 -10.40 3.55
C TYR A 59 17.06 -10.39 2.07
N ASP A 60 18.26 -9.94 1.73
CA ASP A 60 18.80 -10.08 0.38
C ASP A 60 18.96 -11.58 0.02
N PRO A 61 18.32 -12.06 -1.06
CA PRO A 61 18.41 -13.46 -1.46
C PRO A 61 19.85 -13.89 -1.73
N ALA A 62 20.70 -13.06 -2.33
CA ALA A 62 22.07 -13.39 -2.68
C ALA A 62 22.94 -13.68 -1.45
N GLN A 63 22.72 -12.95 -0.35
CA GLN A 63 23.45 -13.15 0.91
C GLN A 63 23.14 -14.50 1.56
N ASN A 64 22.00 -15.10 1.25
CA ASN A 64 21.57 -16.38 1.79
C ASN A 64 21.69 -17.53 0.77
N GLY A 65 22.35 -17.32 -0.37
CA GLY A 65 22.49 -18.31 -1.42
C GLY A 65 21.16 -18.66 -2.10
N LEU A 66 20.17 -17.76 -2.03
CA LEU A 66 18.83 -17.90 -2.61
C LEU A 66 18.72 -17.04 -3.86
N LYS A 67 17.65 -17.26 -4.62
CA LYS A 67 17.31 -16.45 -5.80
C LYS A 67 16.05 -15.61 -5.51
N ILE A 68 15.93 -14.48 -6.18
CA ILE A 68 14.76 -13.60 -6.05
C ILE A 68 13.48 -14.28 -6.52
N ASP A 69 13.58 -15.22 -7.44
CA ASP A 69 12.48 -16.00 -8.04
C ASP A 69 12.24 -17.35 -7.34
N MET A 70 12.79 -17.56 -6.13
CA MET A 70 12.78 -18.84 -5.42
C MET A 70 11.38 -19.45 -5.22
N TRP A 71 10.33 -18.61 -5.15
CA TRP A 71 8.95 -19.05 -4.98
C TRP A 71 8.13 -19.05 -6.27
N SER A 72 8.59 -18.39 -7.34
CA SER A 72 7.79 -18.09 -8.54
C SER A 72 7.18 -19.31 -9.23
N ASN A 73 7.90 -20.44 -9.23
CA ASN A 73 7.45 -21.68 -9.86
C ASN A 73 6.91 -22.71 -8.84
N SER A 74 6.74 -22.30 -7.60
CA SER A 74 6.27 -23.20 -6.54
C SER A 74 4.75 -23.33 -6.59
N ASP A 75 4.25 -24.55 -6.35
CA ASP A 75 2.82 -24.79 -6.20
C ASP A 75 2.33 -24.32 -4.83
N GLY A 76 1.30 -23.46 -4.82
CA GLY A 76 0.77 -22.83 -3.64
C GLY A 76 0.13 -23.81 -2.65
N GLU A 77 -0.52 -24.88 -3.12
CA GLU A 77 -1.08 -25.89 -2.22
C GLU A 77 0.01 -26.65 -1.48
N LEU A 78 1.13 -26.91 -2.15
CA LEU A 78 2.29 -27.51 -1.51
C LEU A 78 2.91 -26.55 -0.48
N ILE A 79 3.08 -25.27 -0.83
CA ILE A 79 3.56 -24.23 0.11
C ILE A 79 2.66 -24.18 1.35
N LYS A 80 1.34 -24.05 1.17
CA LYS A 80 0.36 -24.03 2.26
C LYS A 80 0.50 -25.25 3.17
N SER A 81 0.58 -26.45 2.58
CA SER A 81 0.72 -27.71 3.32
C SER A 81 2.01 -27.75 4.16
N ILE A 82 3.14 -27.36 3.57
CA ILE A 82 4.45 -27.37 4.24
C ILE A 82 4.50 -26.31 5.36
N LEU A 83 4.08 -25.08 5.07
CA LEU A 83 4.13 -23.97 6.02
C LEU A 83 3.19 -24.22 7.21
N ASN A 84 1.94 -24.65 6.97
CA ASN A 84 1.01 -24.96 8.04
C ASN A 84 1.50 -26.08 8.98
N LYS A 85 2.19 -27.07 8.42
CA LYS A 85 2.80 -28.12 9.25
C LYS A 85 3.97 -27.61 10.11
N ASN A 86 4.79 -26.73 9.56
CA ASN A 86 6.02 -26.29 10.20
C ASN A 86 5.81 -25.13 11.17
N LEU A 87 4.94 -24.17 10.85
CA LEU A 87 4.63 -23.04 11.73
C LEU A 87 3.97 -23.46 13.05
N ASN A 88 3.28 -24.59 13.05
CA ASN A 88 2.59 -25.14 14.23
C ASN A 88 3.42 -26.19 15.00
N ARG A 89 4.68 -26.44 14.60
CA ARG A 89 5.54 -27.40 15.25
C ARG A 89 6.60 -26.72 16.11
N ASN A 90 7.02 -27.42 17.17
CA ASN A 90 8.18 -27.01 17.95
C ASN A 90 9.46 -27.41 17.19
N LEU A 91 9.93 -26.51 16.32
CA LEU A 91 11.12 -26.70 15.51
C LEU A 91 12.39 -26.47 16.34
N SER A 92 13.50 -27.14 15.96
CA SER A 92 14.81 -26.81 16.50
C SER A 92 15.22 -25.37 16.13
N GLU A 93 16.13 -24.77 16.90
CA GLU A 93 16.58 -23.39 16.62
C GLU A 93 17.19 -23.25 15.22
N PHE A 94 17.89 -24.27 14.75
CA PHE A 94 18.43 -24.28 13.39
C PHE A 94 17.32 -24.31 12.32
N SER A 95 16.30 -25.15 12.52
CA SER A 95 15.15 -25.21 11.60
C SER A 95 14.33 -23.93 11.61
N LYS A 96 14.17 -23.28 12.77
CA LYS A 96 13.52 -21.95 12.87
C LYS A 96 14.28 -20.92 12.06
N LYS A 97 15.62 -20.92 12.15
CA LYS A 97 16.46 -19.99 11.38
C LYS A 97 16.35 -20.22 9.87
N ILE A 98 16.30 -21.46 9.41
CA ILE A 98 16.08 -21.77 7.98
C ILE A 98 14.70 -21.26 7.53
N LEU A 99 13.65 -21.52 8.32
CA LEU A 99 12.30 -21.06 8.02
C LEU A 99 12.22 -19.53 7.98
N ASP A 100 12.89 -18.87 8.91
CA ASP A 100 13.01 -17.42 8.99
C ASP A 100 13.63 -16.85 7.68
N ILE A 101 14.78 -17.39 7.29
CA ILE A 101 15.44 -17.00 6.04
C ILE A 101 14.54 -17.27 4.84
N ALA A 102 13.93 -18.45 4.74
CA ALA A 102 13.09 -18.81 3.60
C ALA A 102 11.86 -17.90 3.47
N LEU A 103 11.17 -17.60 4.57
CA LEU A 103 9.98 -16.75 4.55
C LEU A 103 10.28 -15.27 4.40
N LEU A 104 11.35 -14.77 5.06
CA LEU A 104 11.62 -13.34 5.10
C LEU A 104 12.63 -12.86 4.04
N THR A 105 13.14 -13.76 3.20
CA THR A 105 13.92 -13.35 2.03
C THR A 105 13.04 -12.57 1.06
N ASN A 106 13.59 -11.46 0.54
CA ASN A 106 12.94 -10.64 -0.46
C ASN A 106 12.85 -11.40 -1.79
N SER A 107 11.65 -11.71 -2.22
CA SER A 107 11.40 -12.60 -3.34
C SER A 107 10.07 -12.29 -4.01
N TYR A 108 9.95 -12.70 -5.27
CA TYR A 108 8.66 -12.67 -5.95
C TYR A 108 7.66 -13.59 -5.25
N ILE A 109 6.43 -13.13 -5.18
CA ILE A 109 5.32 -13.89 -4.62
C ILE A 109 4.93 -14.99 -5.61
N PRO A 110 4.68 -16.24 -5.15
CA PRO A 110 4.21 -17.31 -6.03
C PRO A 110 2.81 -16.99 -6.57
N THR A 111 2.55 -17.42 -7.80
CA THR A 111 1.28 -17.13 -8.49
C THR A 111 0.43 -18.38 -8.76
N ASN A 112 0.99 -19.59 -8.56
CA ASN A 112 0.32 -20.84 -8.85
C ASN A 112 -0.44 -21.35 -7.61
N ASN A 113 -1.76 -21.46 -7.67
CA ASN A 113 -2.63 -22.04 -6.63
C ASN A 113 -2.54 -21.36 -5.25
N ILE A 114 -2.14 -20.08 -5.22
CA ILE A 114 -2.06 -19.24 -4.01
C ILE A 114 -2.22 -17.78 -4.40
N THR A 115 -2.92 -17.00 -3.58
CA THR A 115 -3.02 -15.57 -3.76
C THR A 115 -1.87 -14.85 -3.08
N GLU A 116 -1.65 -13.57 -3.44
CA GLU A 116 -0.69 -12.70 -2.77
C GLU A 116 -0.99 -12.60 -1.27
N GLU A 117 -2.26 -12.36 -0.94
CA GLU A 117 -2.71 -12.22 0.44
C GLU A 117 -2.45 -13.48 1.26
N GLU A 118 -2.74 -14.65 0.71
CA GLU A 118 -2.49 -15.94 1.38
C GLU A 118 -1.00 -16.14 1.66
N PHE A 119 -0.13 -15.80 0.70
CA PHE A 119 1.31 -15.96 0.90
C PHE A 119 1.88 -14.94 1.89
N LEU A 120 1.44 -13.69 1.83
CA LEU A 120 1.81 -12.65 2.80
C LEU A 120 1.33 -13.00 4.21
N GLU A 121 0.16 -13.64 4.33
CA GLU A 121 -0.37 -14.12 5.61
C GLU A 121 0.60 -15.04 6.34
N PHE A 122 1.32 -15.93 5.62
CA PHE A 122 2.37 -16.77 6.22
C PHE A 122 3.53 -15.94 6.76
N LYS A 123 3.98 -14.93 6.01
CA LYS A 123 5.04 -14.02 6.45
C LYS A 123 4.60 -13.24 7.70
N PHE A 124 3.37 -12.71 7.69
CA PHE A 124 2.84 -11.95 8.82
C PHE A 124 2.67 -12.81 10.07
N ASN A 125 2.09 -14.01 9.93
CA ASN A 125 1.95 -14.94 11.05
C ASN A 125 3.32 -15.35 11.62
N HIS A 126 4.32 -15.52 10.76
CA HIS A 126 5.67 -15.81 11.19
C HIS A 126 6.26 -14.66 12.02
N LEU A 127 6.17 -13.40 11.54
CA LEU A 127 6.62 -12.21 12.26
C LEU A 127 5.88 -12.04 13.61
N ILE A 128 4.56 -12.24 13.63
CA ILE A 128 3.73 -12.17 14.83
C ILE A 128 4.17 -13.23 15.85
N ASN A 129 4.39 -14.46 15.42
CA ASN A 129 4.79 -15.56 16.30
C ASN A 129 6.20 -15.34 16.89
N LYS A 130 7.09 -14.68 16.17
CA LYS A 130 8.41 -14.29 16.68
C LYS A 130 8.33 -13.25 17.79
N LYS A 131 7.31 -12.39 17.76
CA LYS A 131 7.18 -11.22 18.65
C LYS A 131 8.42 -10.31 18.61
N ASP A 132 9.07 -10.24 17.46
CA ASP A 132 10.21 -9.36 17.23
C ASP A 132 9.69 -8.05 16.61
N PHE A 133 9.46 -7.06 17.47
CA PHE A 133 8.81 -5.80 17.09
C PHE A 133 9.69 -4.91 16.21
N GLU A 134 11.02 -5.00 16.37
CA GLU A 134 11.93 -4.28 15.48
C GLU A 134 11.90 -4.86 14.07
N LEU A 135 11.86 -6.18 13.97
CA LEU A 135 11.74 -6.87 12.69
C LEU A 135 10.40 -6.56 11.98
N ILE A 136 9.31 -6.40 12.76
CA ILE A 136 8.01 -5.97 12.23
C ILE A 136 8.10 -4.55 11.66
N LYS A 137 8.73 -3.61 12.38
CA LYS A 137 8.95 -2.25 11.89
C LYS A 137 9.78 -2.25 10.61
N GLU A 138 10.90 -2.96 10.60
CA GLU A 138 11.76 -3.08 9.42
C GLU A 138 11.02 -3.66 8.21
N PHE A 139 10.17 -4.69 8.44
CA PHE A 139 9.35 -5.25 7.38
C PHE A 139 8.39 -4.22 6.80
N LEU A 140 7.70 -3.44 7.61
CA LEU A 140 6.75 -2.42 7.17
C LEU A 140 7.44 -1.26 6.44
N ILE A 141 8.64 -0.87 6.86
CA ILE A 141 9.46 0.15 6.18
C ILE A 141 9.84 -0.31 4.78
N ASN A 142 10.35 -1.53 4.66
CA ASN A 142 10.87 -2.06 3.39
C ASN A 142 9.76 -2.52 2.43
N ASN A 143 8.54 -2.72 2.94
CA ASN A 143 7.40 -3.26 2.19
C ASN A 143 6.15 -2.39 2.40
N SER A 144 6.26 -1.08 2.21
CA SER A 144 5.18 -0.12 2.47
C SER A 144 3.91 -0.36 1.64
N GLU A 145 4.05 -0.98 0.47
CA GLU A 145 2.96 -1.20 -0.50
C GLU A 145 2.34 -2.60 -0.45
N VAL A 146 2.75 -3.46 0.49
CA VAL A 146 2.16 -4.80 0.59
C VAL A 146 0.71 -4.74 1.05
N SER A 147 -0.11 -5.63 0.48
CA SER A 147 -1.51 -5.79 0.88
C SER A 147 -1.62 -6.34 2.30
N ASN A 148 -2.75 -6.07 2.96
CA ASN A 148 -3.08 -6.58 4.31
C ASN A 148 -2.07 -6.28 5.43
N LYS A 149 -1.17 -5.29 5.24
CA LYS A 149 -0.20 -4.86 6.27
C LYS A 149 -0.86 -4.41 7.59
N ASN A 150 -2.14 -4.05 7.54
CA ASN A 150 -2.93 -3.67 8.71
C ASN A 150 -2.90 -4.72 9.83
N LYS A 151 -2.73 -6.00 9.48
CA LYS A 151 -2.58 -7.08 10.45
C LYS A 151 -1.35 -6.91 11.34
N LEU A 152 -0.19 -6.57 10.75
CA LEU A 152 1.03 -6.33 11.51
C LEU A 152 0.93 -5.05 12.35
N ILE A 153 0.37 -3.98 11.77
CA ILE A 153 0.17 -2.71 12.46
C ILE A 153 -0.74 -2.91 13.67
N LYS A 154 -1.85 -3.62 13.49
CA LYS A 154 -2.81 -3.94 14.57
C LYS A 154 -2.14 -4.75 15.68
N PHE A 155 -1.46 -5.84 15.33
CA PHE A 155 -0.74 -6.66 16.32
C PHE A 155 0.28 -5.85 17.12
N TYR A 156 1.09 -5.02 16.44
CA TYR A 156 2.07 -4.15 17.09
C TYR A 156 1.40 -3.18 18.06
N SER A 157 0.40 -2.44 17.58
CA SER A 157 -0.29 -1.43 18.38
C SER A 157 -1.00 -2.04 19.58
N GLU A 158 -1.76 -3.12 19.41
CA GLU A 158 -2.50 -3.79 20.48
C GLU A 158 -1.58 -4.39 21.55
N TYR A 159 -0.43 -4.91 21.15
CA TYR A 159 0.55 -5.44 22.10
C TYR A 159 1.05 -4.33 23.05
N PHE A 160 1.50 -3.20 22.51
CA PHE A 160 1.99 -2.11 23.32
C PHE A 160 0.89 -1.39 24.11
N LEU A 161 -0.34 -1.30 23.56
CA LEU A 161 -1.50 -0.82 24.30
C LEU A 161 -1.83 -1.69 25.51
N SER A 162 -1.82 -3.01 25.33
CA SER A 162 -2.09 -3.95 26.44
C SER A 162 -1.06 -3.85 27.57
N ASN A 163 0.14 -3.36 27.27
CA ASN A 163 1.19 -3.08 28.25
C ASN A 163 1.19 -1.62 28.75
N SER A 164 0.17 -0.81 28.41
CA SER A 164 0.08 0.61 28.75
C SER A 164 1.20 1.49 28.15
N GLU A 165 1.87 0.99 27.10
CA GLU A 165 2.97 1.67 26.41
C GLU A 165 2.45 2.44 25.17
N VAL A 166 1.50 3.37 25.39
CA VAL A 166 0.80 4.09 24.31
C VAL A 166 1.74 4.77 23.33
N LYS A 167 2.81 5.39 23.81
CA LYS A 167 3.79 6.07 22.93
C LYS A 167 4.44 5.08 21.96
N LYS A 168 4.85 3.90 22.43
CA LYS A 168 5.38 2.85 21.56
C LYS A 168 4.34 2.33 20.59
N ALA A 169 3.09 2.16 21.05
CA ALA A 169 2.00 1.79 20.15
C ALA A 169 1.83 2.77 18.99
N CYS A 170 2.07 4.07 19.23
CA CYS A 170 1.97 5.11 18.20
C CYS A 170 3.13 5.12 17.19
N GLU A 171 4.33 4.62 17.55
CA GLU A 171 5.50 4.65 16.66
C GLU A 171 5.24 4.00 15.30
N ILE A 172 4.43 2.94 15.26
CA ILE A 172 4.15 2.19 14.04
C ILE A 172 3.47 3.04 12.96
N PHE A 173 2.68 4.05 13.36
CA PHE A 173 1.94 4.91 12.45
C PHE A 173 2.83 5.90 11.69
N ASN A 174 4.02 6.18 12.20
CA ASN A 174 4.99 7.05 11.54
C ASN A 174 5.66 6.38 10.32
N ILE A 175 5.63 5.03 10.26
CA ILE A 175 6.30 4.23 9.24
C ILE A 175 5.34 3.42 8.37
N SER A 176 4.08 3.29 8.74
CA SER A 176 3.14 2.37 8.09
C SER A 176 2.53 2.89 6.78
N GLY A 177 2.75 4.16 6.43
CA GLY A 177 2.16 4.78 5.23
C GLY A 177 0.63 4.89 5.30
N ALA A 178 -0.05 4.67 4.18
CA ALA A 178 -1.52 4.69 4.11
C ALA A 178 -2.13 3.50 4.87
N ILE A 179 -3.19 3.75 5.60
CA ILE A 179 -3.95 2.77 6.39
C ILE A 179 -5.38 2.79 5.89
N THR A 180 -5.92 1.61 5.59
CA THR A 180 -7.29 1.43 5.09
C THR A 180 -8.25 0.90 6.15
N ASP A 181 -7.73 0.50 7.30
CA ASP A 181 -8.53 -0.02 8.42
C ASP A 181 -9.05 1.15 9.29
N LYS A 182 -10.37 1.23 9.45
CA LYS A 182 -11.06 2.28 10.22
C LYS A 182 -10.56 2.40 11.66
N TYR A 183 -10.39 1.28 12.36
CA TYR A 183 -9.94 1.27 13.75
C TYR A 183 -8.51 1.80 13.86
N LEU A 184 -7.62 1.33 13.00
CA LEU A 184 -6.23 1.79 12.97
C LEU A 184 -6.10 3.26 12.56
N ASN A 185 -6.94 3.72 11.65
CA ASN A 185 -6.97 5.11 11.22
C ASN A 185 -7.41 6.03 12.37
N ASN A 186 -8.46 5.65 13.10
CA ASN A 186 -8.89 6.37 14.30
C ASN A 186 -7.79 6.38 15.37
N PHE A 187 -7.09 5.26 15.55
CA PHE A 187 -5.98 5.21 16.50
C PHE A 187 -4.77 6.07 16.04
N LYS A 188 -4.50 6.14 14.75
CA LYS A 188 -3.50 7.07 14.18
C LYS A 188 -3.85 8.53 14.47
N ILE A 189 -5.12 8.92 14.30
CA ILE A 189 -5.60 10.27 14.66
C ILE A 189 -5.33 10.55 16.14
N TYR A 190 -5.67 9.61 17.02
CA TYR A 190 -5.39 9.73 18.44
C TYR A 190 -3.89 9.90 18.73
N CYS A 191 -3.03 9.12 18.07
CA CYS A 191 -1.57 9.23 18.20
C CYS A 191 -1.05 10.60 17.77
N LEU A 192 -1.57 11.16 16.67
CA LEU A 192 -1.20 12.49 16.21
C LEU A 192 -1.53 13.57 17.24
N ILE A 193 -2.68 13.46 17.93
CA ILE A 193 -3.04 14.39 19.01
C ILE A 193 -2.06 14.26 20.19
N LEU A 194 -1.70 13.02 20.57
CA LEU A 194 -0.73 12.78 21.66
C LEU A 194 0.67 13.31 21.35
N GLU A 195 1.05 13.35 20.07
CA GLU A 195 2.32 13.90 19.60
C GLU A 195 2.27 15.41 19.34
N ASP A 196 1.18 16.08 19.76
CA ASP A 196 0.90 17.51 19.54
C ASP A 196 0.86 17.93 18.05
N LYS A 197 0.59 16.96 17.15
CA LYS A 197 0.41 17.17 15.72
C LYS A 197 -1.07 17.42 15.37
N LYS A 198 -1.70 18.38 16.06
CA LYS A 198 -3.15 18.62 15.99
C LYS A 198 -3.66 18.96 14.61
N GLU A 199 -2.91 19.71 13.81
CA GLU A 199 -3.28 20.07 12.45
C GLU A 199 -3.37 18.82 11.53
N GLN A 200 -2.40 17.89 11.68
CA GLN A 200 -2.42 16.64 10.92
C GLN A 200 -3.55 15.71 11.40
N ALA A 201 -3.83 15.71 12.70
CA ALA A 201 -4.95 14.96 13.27
C ALA A 201 -6.29 15.47 12.73
N GLN A 202 -6.46 16.80 12.67
CA GLN A 202 -7.67 17.43 12.12
C GLN A 202 -7.85 17.08 10.65
N LEU A 203 -6.80 17.21 9.83
CA LEU A 203 -6.86 16.89 8.41
C LEU A 203 -7.27 15.43 8.16
N LEU A 204 -6.66 14.49 8.91
CA LEU A 204 -6.97 13.07 8.77
C LEU A 204 -8.38 12.75 9.26
N PHE A 205 -8.83 13.42 10.33
CA PHE A 205 -10.19 13.29 10.85
C PHE A 205 -11.23 13.77 9.83
N ASP A 206 -11.02 14.96 9.24
CA ASP A 206 -11.94 15.52 8.25
C ASP A 206 -12.04 14.62 7.01
N LEU A 207 -10.91 14.11 6.52
CA LEU A 207 -10.88 13.15 5.42
C LEU A 207 -11.66 11.87 5.76
N SER A 208 -11.43 11.30 6.95
CA SER A 208 -12.14 10.09 7.38
C SER A 208 -13.63 10.33 7.59
N LYS A 209 -14.01 11.53 7.98
CA LYS A 209 -15.41 11.93 8.12
C LYS A 209 -16.09 12.04 6.76
N GLU A 210 -15.44 12.60 5.74
CA GLU A 210 -15.95 12.63 4.37
C GLU A 210 -16.16 11.25 3.77
N LEU A 211 -15.36 10.26 4.20
CA LEU A 211 -15.46 8.86 3.77
C LEU A 211 -16.47 8.03 4.60
N ASP A 212 -17.20 8.66 5.53
CA ASP A 212 -18.14 8.01 6.46
C ASP A 212 -17.48 6.93 7.34
N GLU A 213 -16.21 7.13 7.66
CA GLU A 213 -15.43 6.21 8.50
C GLU A 213 -15.45 6.60 9.98
N ILE A 214 -15.97 7.78 10.35
CA ILE A 214 -16.04 8.29 11.72
C ILE A 214 -17.41 7.99 12.31
N ASP A 215 -17.42 7.35 13.48
CA ASP A 215 -18.65 7.20 14.27
C ASP A 215 -18.80 8.35 15.27
N THR A 216 -20.03 8.54 15.80
CA THR A 216 -20.36 9.61 16.73
C THR A 216 -19.57 9.53 18.05
N PHE A 217 -19.21 8.32 18.49
CA PHE A 217 -18.42 8.14 19.69
C PHE A 217 -17.00 8.67 19.50
N PHE A 218 -16.35 8.30 18.38
CA PHE A 218 -15.01 8.79 18.10
C PHE A 218 -14.99 10.29 17.82
N GLU A 219 -15.99 10.83 17.11
CA GLU A 219 -16.15 12.27 16.88
C GLU A 219 -16.20 13.05 18.21
N ASN A 220 -17.01 12.62 19.17
CA ASN A 220 -17.08 13.24 20.48
C ASN A 220 -15.74 13.18 21.21
N LYS A 221 -15.06 12.03 21.18
CA LYS A 221 -13.72 11.88 21.79
C LYS A 221 -12.68 12.78 21.14
N PHE A 222 -12.68 12.87 19.83
CA PHE A 222 -11.80 13.74 19.07
C PHE A 222 -11.99 15.21 19.48
N ASN A 223 -13.23 15.69 19.52
CA ASN A 223 -13.56 17.07 19.90
C ASN A 223 -13.10 17.40 21.33
N ILE A 224 -13.25 16.46 22.26
CA ILE A 224 -12.73 16.62 23.63
C ILE A 224 -11.20 16.72 23.64
N LEU A 225 -10.51 15.82 22.95
CA LEU A 225 -9.05 15.76 22.89
C LEU A 225 -8.45 17.00 22.20
N MET A 226 -9.15 17.53 21.21
CA MET A 226 -8.76 18.76 20.51
C MET A 226 -9.03 20.03 21.34
N GLY A 227 -9.79 19.92 22.43
CA GLY A 227 -10.16 21.04 23.30
C GLY A 227 -11.38 21.83 22.78
N CYS A 228 -12.12 21.29 21.82
CA CYS A 228 -13.31 21.93 21.26
C CYS A 228 -14.55 21.76 22.14
N LEU A 229 -14.58 20.72 22.99
CA LEU A 229 -15.64 20.48 23.97
C LEU A 229 -15.02 20.41 25.37
N LEU A 230 -15.57 21.19 26.28
CA LEU A 230 -15.28 21.02 27.70
C LEU A 230 -15.91 19.71 28.17
N TYR A 231 -15.14 18.88 28.86
CA TYR A 231 -15.67 17.71 29.53
C TYR A 231 -16.54 18.21 30.71
N THR A 232 -17.84 18.37 30.51
CA THR A 232 -18.76 18.56 31.59
C THR A 232 -19.01 17.20 32.23
N SER A 233 -18.43 16.99 33.39
CA SER A 233 -18.71 15.83 34.25
C SER A 233 -20.05 16.01 34.99
N ASP A 234 -21.12 16.26 34.23
CA ASP A 234 -22.48 16.32 34.77
C ASP A 234 -23.24 15.03 34.44
N ALA A 235 -22.78 13.93 35.03
CA ALA A 235 -23.55 12.69 35.05
C ALA A 235 -23.29 11.94 36.37
N ALA A 236 -23.44 12.64 37.47
CA ALA A 236 -23.49 11.99 38.78
C ALA A 236 -24.28 12.88 39.76
N ASP A 237 -25.58 13.11 39.46
CA ASP A 237 -26.59 13.43 40.48
C ASP A 237 -27.97 13.25 39.83
N ASP A 238 -28.45 11.99 39.84
CA ASP A 238 -29.87 11.64 39.99
C ASP A 238 -29.98 10.15 40.42
#